data_5d9d094b90a76b6b123b4a87ae45a81f
#
_entry.id   5d9d094b90a76b6b123b4a87ae45a81f
#
_cell.length_a   1.000
_cell.length_b   1.000
_cell.length_c   1.000
_cell.angle_alpha   90.00
_cell.angle_beta   90.00
_cell.angle_gamma   90.00
#
_symmetry.space_group_name_H-M   'P 1'
#
loop_
_entity.id
_entity.type
_entity.pdbx_description
1 polymer ?
#
loop_
_entity_poly.entity_id
_entity_poly.type
_entity_poly.pdbx_seq_one_letter_code
_entity_poly.pdbx_strand_id
1 'polypeptide(L)'
;MDIKETQIKTTSDKPYHASVQNISRTMPHYHSSALEMIYCLDGAVTVVSSHQRIVLREGELFTLDYDDIHYLYSDTDNTTLIFNLDLTMLSTPWDNLKYHFFTCESCHCYPYQQKPMEQVKDIVLSLAYASLSGSADSYGGGDMRAVDRLISLFIKYFCWLNYENYDDYMNESFYNRYYHIQGYCIENFREKITVAQLAEMEHISENYLSQFMSRTAFYSYSQMIGYIRCYEAEHLLLLTDMPNYDISYACGFSDPKYFYKTFRHWWGCTPTEHRKNCSDYMKQPAAFTVLTPNSAAAFIREYITRHHIEKVFR
;
A
#
# COMPACT_ATOMS: atom_id res chain seq x y z
N MET A 1 5.68 7.14 21.13
CA MET A 1 5.96 5.73 20.79
C MET A 1 7.18 5.71 19.88
N ASP A 2 8.01 4.66 19.92
CA ASP A 2 9.24 4.60 19.08
C ASP A 2 8.97 3.74 17.83
N ILE A 3 8.06 4.19 16.99
CA ILE A 3 7.80 3.59 15.68
C ILE A 3 8.86 4.14 14.73
N LYS A 4 9.55 3.24 14.02
CA LYS A 4 10.70 3.60 13.20
C LYS A 4 10.36 3.52 11.73
N GLU A 5 10.86 4.50 11.00
CA GLU A 5 11.04 4.35 9.57
C GLU A 5 12.06 3.22 9.32
N THR A 6 11.66 2.22 8.56
CA THR A 6 12.55 1.13 8.19
C THR A 6 13.06 1.39 6.77
N GLN A 7 14.33 1.76 6.68
CA GLN A 7 14.98 1.91 5.38
C GLN A 7 15.15 0.54 4.71
N ILE A 8 14.75 0.44 3.48
CA ILE A 8 14.99 -0.74 2.66
C ILE A 8 16.47 -0.77 2.32
N LYS A 9 17.17 -1.78 2.83
CA LYS A 9 18.56 -2.00 2.47
C LYS A 9 18.63 -2.64 1.08
N THR A 10 18.50 -1.84 0.04
CA THR A 10 18.83 -2.28 -1.30
C THR A 10 20.35 -2.52 -1.37
N THR A 11 20.76 -3.77 -1.45
CA THR A 11 22.18 -4.16 -1.55
C THR A 11 22.67 -4.16 -3.00
N SER A 12 21.85 -3.72 -3.95
CA SER A 12 22.13 -3.71 -5.38
C SER A 12 21.52 -2.48 -6.03
N ASP A 13 21.92 -2.18 -7.27
CA ASP A 13 21.32 -1.13 -8.12
C ASP A 13 19.86 -1.45 -8.55
N LYS A 14 19.20 -2.39 -7.88
CA LYS A 14 17.82 -2.83 -8.19
C LYS A 14 16.81 -2.06 -7.33
N PRO A 15 15.68 -1.64 -7.90
CA PRO A 15 14.64 -0.90 -7.17
C PRO A 15 13.77 -1.80 -6.28
N TYR A 16 14.16 -3.03 -6.04
CA TYR A 16 13.40 -3.97 -5.22
C TYR A 16 14.30 -4.80 -4.30
N HIS A 17 13.71 -5.21 -3.20
CA HIS A 17 14.32 -6.10 -2.21
C HIS A 17 13.32 -7.19 -1.82
N ALA A 18 13.83 -8.40 -1.50
CA ALA A 18 13.01 -9.51 -1.05
C ALA A 18 13.63 -10.18 0.18
N SER A 19 12.79 -10.59 1.12
CA SER A 19 13.17 -11.47 2.23
C SER A 19 12.06 -12.47 2.51
N VAL A 20 12.41 -13.65 2.98
CA VAL A 20 11.44 -14.67 3.41
C VAL A 20 11.60 -14.88 4.91
N GLN A 21 10.49 -14.84 5.62
CA GLN A 21 10.47 -14.80 7.08
C GLN A 21 9.42 -15.78 7.63
N ASN A 22 9.71 -16.35 8.80
CA ASN A 22 8.69 -16.91 9.69
C ASN A 22 8.37 -15.83 10.73
N ILE A 23 7.12 -15.41 10.80
CA ILE A 23 6.71 -14.24 11.57
C ILE A 23 5.77 -14.68 12.69
N SER A 24 6.20 -14.59 13.95
CA SER A 24 5.29 -14.58 15.08
C SER A 24 4.80 -13.16 15.33
N ARG A 25 5.69 -12.14 15.18
CA ARG A 25 5.34 -10.74 15.44
C ARG A 25 6.38 -9.78 14.91
N THR A 26 5.96 -8.72 14.20
CA THR A 26 6.82 -7.55 13.90
C THR A 26 6.45 -6.36 14.79
N MET A 27 7.33 -5.38 14.92
CA MET A 27 6.98 -4.08 15.51
C MET A 27 6.31 -3.20 14.45
N PRO A 28 5.43 -2.27 14.86
CA PRO A 28 4.92 -1.25 13.96
C PRO A 28 6.07 -0.45 13.33
N HIS A 29 6.02 -0.29 12.01
CA HIS A 29 6.99 0.45 11.22
C HIS A 29 6.36 0.96 9.92
N TYR A 30 7.08 1.75 9.15
CA TYR A 30 6.65 2.26 7.86
C TYR A 30 7.85 2.45 6.91
N HIS A 31 7.58 2.61 5.63
CA HIS A 31 8.56 2.85 4.58
C HIS A 31 8.17 4.10 3.79
N SER A 32 8.91 5.21 3.97
CA SER A 32 8.60 6.49 3.32
C SER A 32 8.84 6.54 1.81
N SER A 33 9.40 5.50 1.23
CA SER A 33 9.82 5.49 -0.17
C SER A 33 9.46 4.24 -0.94
N ALA A 34 8.74 3.29 -0.33
CA ALA A 34 8.49 2.01 -0.97
C ALA A 34 7.08 1.48 -0.79
N LEU A 35 6.62 0.74 -1.80
CA LEU A 35 5.52 -0.19 -1.66
C LEU A 35 6.04 -1.49 -1.06
N GLU A 36 5.30 -2.04 -0.10
CA GLU A 36 5.61 -3.35 0.46
C GLU A 36 4.51 -4.35 0.11
N MET A 37 4.89 -5.50 -0.40
CA MET A 37 4.00 -6.60 -0.73
C MET A 37 4.26 -7.76 0.20
N ILE A 38 3.22 -8.19 0.90
CA ILE A 38 3.24 -9.32 1.82
C ILE A 38 2.60 -10.51 1.11
N TYR A 39 3.37 -11.56 0.88
CA TYR A 39 2.88 -12.76 0.22
C TYR A 39 3.03 -13.97 1.16
N CYS A 40 1.93 -14.54 1.61
CA CYS A 40 1.94 -15.74 2.44
C CYS A 40 2.22 -16.97 1.56
N LEU A 41 3.40 -17.56 1.71
CA LEU A 41 3.83 -18.74 0.94
C LEU A 41 3.44 -20.06 1.61
N ASP A 42 3.23 -20.06 2.93
CA ASP A 42 2.79 -21.21 3.71
C ASP A 42 2.17 -20.75 5.03
N GLY A 43 1.13 -21.45 5.51
CA GLY A 43 0.43 -21.11 6.75
C GLY A 43 -0.47 -19.90 6.64
N ALA A 44 -0.39 -19.00 7.63
CA ALA A 44 -1.16 -17.77 7.65
C ALA A 44 -0.44 -16.66 8.43
N VAL A 45 -0.63 -15.41 8.01
CA VAL A 45 -0.12 -14.21 8.69
C VAL A 45 -1.19 -13.12 8.70
N THR A 46 -1.31 -12.41 9.81
CA THR A 46 -2.20 -11.25 9.91
C THR A 46 -1.40 -9.98 9.65
N VAL A 47 -1.85 -9.17 8.71
CA VAL A 47 -1.35 -7.83 8.43
C VAL A 47 -2.30 -6.82 9.05
N VAL A 48 -1.76 -5.86 9.79
CA VAL A 48 -2.50 -4.70 10.30
C VAL A 48 -1.85 -3.45 9.75
N SER A 49 -2.62 -2.67 9.02
CA SER A 49 -2.20 -1.40 8.44
C SER A 49 -3.34 -0.40 8.52
N SER A 50 -3.05 0.80 9.00
CA SER A 50 -4.02 1.91 9.08
C SER A 50 -5.40 1.43 9.61
N HIS A 51 -6.37 1.34 8.73
CA HIS A 51 -7.74 0.93 9.05
C HIS A 51 -8.04 -0.55 8.74
N GLN A 52 -7.07 -1.30 8.23
CA GLN A 52 -7.26 -2.67 7.74
C GLN A 52 -6.61 -3.71 8.66
N ARG A 53 -7.29 -4.83 8.81
CA ARG A 53 -6.77 -6.03 9.45
C ARG A 53 -7.13 -7.23 8.57
N ILE A 54 -6.14 -7.80 7.92
CA ILE A 54 -6.30 -8.84 6.91
C ILE A 54 -5.51 -10.08 7.33
N VAL A 55 -6.14 -11.24 7.26
CA VAL A 55 -5.47 -12.53 7.43
C VAL A 55 -5.14 -13.08 6.05
N LEU A 56 -3.86 -13.14 5.74
CA LEU A 56 -3.36 -13.77 4.52
C LEU A 56 -3.09 -15.25 4.79
N ARG A 57 -3.63 -16.09 3.93
CA ARG A 57 -3.38 -17.54 3.88
C ARG A 57 -2.43 -17.87 2.75
N GLU A 58 -1.99 -19.12 2.71
CA GLU A 58 -1.15 -19.62 1.62
C GLU A 58 -1.68 -19.22 0.25
N GLY A 59 -0.83 -18.63 -0.57
CA GLY A 59 -1.16 -18.13 -1.90
C GLY A 59 -1.77 -16.73 -1.94
N GLU A 60 -2.01 -16.09 -0.79
CA GLU A 60 -2.59 -14.74 -0.73
C GLU A 60 -1.51 -13.65 -0.61
N LEU A 61 -1.77 -12.52 -1.28
CA LEU A 61 -0.91 -11.35 -1.34
C LEU A 61 -1.70 -10.11 -0.95
N PHE A 62 -1.06 -9.22 -0.22
CA PHE A 62 -1.53 -7.89 0.14
C PHE A 62 -0.44 -6.85 -0.09
N THR A 63 -0.81 -5.67 -0.57
CA THR A 63 0.12 -4.56 -0.77
C THR A 63 -0.17 -3.44 0.22
N LEU A 64 0.89 -2.96 0.83
CA LEU A 64 0.94 -1.77 1.67
C LEU A 64 1.42 -0.60 0.83
N ASP A 65 0.75 0.54 0.95
CA ASP A 65 1.17 1.77 0.30
C ASP A 65 2.42 2.35 0.99
N TYR A 66 3.10 3.27 0.30
CA TYR A 66 4.17 4.01 0.93
C TYR A 66 3.64 4.75 2.17
N ASP A 67 4.48 4.90 3.18
CA ASP A 67 4.15 5.52 4.47
C ASP A 67 3.08 4.80 5.32
N ASP A 68 2.48 3.70 4.88
CA ASP A 68 1.56 2.94 5.71
C ASP A 68 2.24 2.44 6.98
N ILE A 69 1.77 2.87 8.15
CA ILE A 69 2.22 2.32 9.43
C ILE A 69 1.56 0.96 9.61
N HIS A 70 2.38 -0.09 9.66
CA HIS A 70 1.90 -1.46 9.67
C HIS A 70 2.72 -2.38 10.57
N TYR A 71 2.14 -3.53 10.88
CA TYR A 71 2.78 -4.62 11.58
C TYR A 71 2.13 -5.96 11.24
N LEU A 72 2.89 -7.03 11.41
CA LEU A 72 2.45 -8.38 11.10
C LEU A 72 2.51 -9.25 12.36
N TYR A 73 1.61 -10.23 12.47
CA TYR A 73 1.68 -11.25 13.48
C TYR A 73 0.99 -12.55 13.06
N SER A 74 1.37 -13.65 13.69
CA SER A 74 0.75 -14.95 13.53
C SER A 74 0.88 -15.76 14.82
N ASP A 75 -0.15 -16.54 15.11
CA ASP A 75 -0.15 -17.52 16.20
C ASP A 75 0.26 -18.93 15.72
N THR A 76 0.54 -19.09 14.45
CA THR A 76 0.91 -20.36 13.81
C THR A 76 2.19 -20.20 12.98
N ASP A 77 2.87 -21.31 12.73
CA ASP A 77 3.99 -21.31 11.79
C ASP A 77 3.55 -20.82 10.41
N ASN A 78 4.40 -20.01 9.80
CA ASN A 78 4.15 -19.46 8.48
C ASN A 78 5.47 -19.25 7.75
N THR A 79 5.39 -19.13 6.44
CA THR A 79 6.48 -18.66 5.60
C THR A 79 5.96 -17.53 4.74
N THR A 80 6.45 -16.33 5.01
CA THR A 80 5.96 -15.09 4.41
C THR A 80 7.07 -14.42 3.62
N LEU A 81 6.81 -14.13 2.35
CA LEU A 81 7.66 -13.30 1.51
C LEU A 81 7.30 -11.82 1.75
N ILE A 82 8.29 -11.04 2.12
CA ILE A 82 8.25 -9.57 2.17
C ILE A 82 8.99 -9.06 0.94
N PHE A 83 8.28 -8.37 0.06
CA PHE A 83 8.82 -7.80 -1.17
C PHE A 83 8.62 -6.29 -1.17
N ASN A 84 9.72 -5.55 -1.22
CA ASN A 84 9.71 -4.08 -1.24
C ASN A 84 10.09 -3.57 -2.63
N LEU A 85 9.35 -2.57 -3.12
CA LEU A 85 9.64 -1.84 -4.34
C LEU A 85 9.96 -0.38 -3.98
N ASP A 86 11.23 0.01 -4.12
CA ASP A 86 11.70 1.37 -3.83
C ASP A 86 11.30 2.32 -4.97
N LEU A 87 10.36 3.21 -4.66
CA LEU A 87 9.84 4.16 -5.64
C LEU A 87 10.84 5.27 -6.00
N THR A 88 11.84 5.52 -5.15
CA THR A 88 12.85 6.57 -5.39
C THR A 88 13.85 6.18 -6.48
N MET A 89 13.99 4.88 -6.72
CA MET A 89 14.86 4.34 -7.76
C MET A 89 14.18 4.23 -9.13
N LEU A 90 12.88 4.54 -9.21
CA LEU A 90 12.12 4.50 -10.46
C LEU A 90 12.27 5.84 -11.20
N SER A 91 12.49 5.76 -12.50
CA SER A 91 12.50 6.93 -13.37
C SER A 91 11.09 7.29 -13.84
N THR A 92 10.91 8.50 -14.38
CA THR A 92 9.69 8.87 -15.12
C THR A 92 9.25 7.75 -16.08
N PRO A 93 7.95 7.43 -16.21
CA PRO A 93 6.79 8.22 -15.77
C PRO A 93 6.25 7.89 -14.34
N TRP A 94 7.00 7.20 -13.51
CA TRP A 94 6.51 6.62 -12.24
C TRP A 94 6.71 7.51 -11.00
N ASP A 95 7.25 8.71 -11.16
CA ASP A 95 7.53 9.69 -10.11
C ASP A 95 6.27 10.18 -9.35
N ASN A 96 5.08 10.00 -9.93
CA ASN A 96 3.80 10.36 -9.31
C ASN A 96 3.14 9.21 -8.51
N LEU A 97 3.77 8.04 -8.41
CA LEU A 97 3.19 6.90 -7.69
C LEU A 97 2.88 7.19 -6.21
N LYS A 98 3.63 8.08 -5.58
CA LYS A 98 3.39 8.54 -4.20
C LYS A 98 2.03 9.20 -3.96
N TYR A 99 1.30 9.56 -5.02
CA TYR A 99 -0.06 10.13 -4.94
C TYR A 99 -1.15 9.10 -5.17
N HIS A 100 -0.79 7.82 -5.38
CA HIS A 100 -1.75 6.75 -5.63
C HIS A 100 -2.00 5.97 -4.34
N PHE A 101 -3.24 5.64 -4.09
CA PHE A 101 -3.61 4.61 -3.12
C PHE A 101 -3.95 3.33 -3.87
N PHE A 102 -3.39 2.22 -3.43
CA PHE A 102 -3.60 0.92 -4.06
C PHE A 102 -4.44 0.00 -3.17
N THR A 103 -5.28 -0.81 -3.81
CA THR A 103 -6.05 -1.90 -3.17
C THR A 103 -5.70 -3.22 -3.84
N CYS A 104 -4.43 -3.62 -3.74
CA CYS A 104 -3.96 -4.88 -4.30
C CYS A 104 -4.02 -5.98 -3.24
N GLU A 105 -5.21 -6.57 -3.11
CA GLU A 105 -5.56 -7.59 -2.12
C GLU A 105 -6.08 -8.83 -2.80
N SER A 106 -5.36 -9.94 -2.75
CA SER A 106 -5.80 -11.16 -3.44
C SER A 106 -7.03 -11.81 -2.82
N CYS A 107 -7.28 -11.58 -1.52
CA CYS A 107 -8.45 -12.11 -0.82
C CYS A 107 -9.77 -11.39 -1.15
N HIS A 108 -9.71 -10.19 -1.75
CA HIS A 108 -10.88 -9.37 -2.09
C HIS A 108 -10.89 -8.94 -3.56
N CYS A 109 -10.31 -9.74 -4.46
CA CYS A 109 -10.27 -9.43 -5.89
C CYS A 109 -11.64 -9.46 -6.54
N TYR A 110 -11.97 -8.39 -7.25
CA TYR A 110 -13.09 -8.40 -8.20
C TYR A 110 -12.79 -9.32 -9.39
N PRO A 111 -13.83 -9.83 -10.10
CA PRO A 111 -13.63 -10.76 -11.23
C PRO A 111 -12.63 -10.26 -12.29
N TYR A 112 -12.65 -8.97 -12.63
CA TYR A 112 -11.71 -8.38 -13.60
C TYR A 112 -10.27 -8.27 -13.08
N GLN A 113 -10.06 -8.29 -11.76
CA GLN A 113 -8.74 -8.22 -11.12
C GLN A 113 -8.08 -9.60 -10.97
N GLN A 114 -8.80 -10.71 -11.06
CA GLN A 114 -8.28 -12.05 -10.79
C GLN A 114 -7.06 -12.38 -11.68
N LYS A 115 -7.21 -12.22 -13.00
CA LYS A 115 -6.09 -12.48 -13.92
C LYS A 115 -4.91 -11.51 -13.76
N PRO A 116 -5.11 -10.18 -13.61
CA PRO A 116 -4.06 -9.25 -13.21
C PRO A 116 -3.37 -9.63 -11.89
N MET A 117 -4.12 -10.07 -10.87
CA MET A 117 -3.56 -10.49 -9.58
C MET A 117 -2.62 -11.68 -9.72
N GLU A 118 -2.99 -12.70 -10.51
CA GLU A 118 -2.07 -13.81 -10.77
C GLU A 118 -0.80 -13.34 -11.49
N GLN A 119 -0.89 -12.36 -12.39
CA GLN A 119 0.30 -11.77 -13.01
C GLN A 119 1.17 -11.00 -12.01
N VAL A 120 0.56 -10.27 -11.05
CA VAL A 120 1.29 -9.61 -9.96
C VAL A 120 2.05 -10.64 -9.13
N LYS A 121 1.38 -11.71 -8.71
CA LYS A 121 1.99 -12.79 -7.93
C LYS A 121 3.16 -13.45 -8.68
N ASP A 122 2.98 -13.77 -9.96
CA ASP A 122 4.02 -14.36 -10.81
C ASP A 122 5.26 -13.44 -10.89
N ILE A 123 5.05 -12.14 -11.11
CA ILE A 123 6.14 -11.16 -11.20
C ILE A 123 6.86 -11.01 -9.86
N VAL A 124 6.13 -10.89 -8.76
CA VAL A 124 6.70 -10.76 -7.41
C VAL A 124 7.55 -11.98 -7.06
N LEU A 125 7.06 -13.20 -7.32
CA LEU A 125 7.82 -14.44 -7.09
C LEU A 125 9.09 -14.50 -7.96
N SER A 126 9.00 -14.10 -9.23
CA SER A 126 10.13 -14.07 -10.16
C SER A 126 11.23 -13.11 -9.69
N LEU A 127 10.85 -11.86 -9.38
CA LEU A 127 11.79 -10.85 -8.90
C LEU A 127 12.39 -11.21 -7.54
N ALA A 128 11.58 -11.76 -6.62
CA ALA A 128 12.05 -12.23 -5.33
C ALA A 128 13.07 -13.37 -5.48
N TYR A 129 12.78 -14.35 -6.33
CA TYR A 129 13.72 -15.45 -6.61
C TYR A 129 15.04 -14.93 -7.19
N ALA A 130 14.97 -14.02 -8.17
CA ALA A 130 16.16 -13.42 -8.80
C ALA A 130 16.99 -12.60 -7.77
N SER A 131 16.33 -11.88 -6.86
CA SER A 131 16.99 -11.14 -5.78
C SER A 131 17.73 -12.06 -4.81
N LEU A 132 17.09 -13.15 -4.41
CA LEU A 132 17.59 -14.04 -3.36
C LEU A 132 18.61 -15.08 -3.86
N SER A 133 18.50 -15.52 -5.12
CA SER A 133 19.42 -16.51 -5.70
C SER A 133 20.76 -15.93 -6.14
N GLY A 134 20.92 -14.61 -6.11
CA GLY A 134 22.14 -13.94 -6.60
C GLY A 134 22.38 -14.13 -8.10
N SER A 135 21.39 -14.62 -8.83
CA SER A 135 21.48 -14.80 -10.29
C SER A 135 21.42 -13.43 -10.97
N ALA A 136 22.60 -12.81 -11.12
CA ALA A 136 22.75 -11.45 -11.60
C ALA A 136 22.26 -11.24 -13.04
N ASP A 137 22.05 -12.29 -13.85
CA ASP A 137 21.93 -12.15 -15.29
C ASP A 137 20.87 -13.03 -15.98
N SER A 138 19.91 -13.61 -15.25
CA SER A 138 18.93 -14.46 -15.95
C SER A 138 18.01 -13.67 -16.90
N TYR A 139 18.02 -12.33 -16.84
CA TYR A 139 17.08 -11.50 -17.61
C TYR A 139 17.64 -10.19 -18.15
N GLY A 140 18.91 -10.05 -18.48
CA GLY A 140 19.51 -8.92 -19.23
C GLY A 140 18.60 -7.69 -19.48
N GLY A 141 18.33 -6.83 -18.46
CA GLY A 141 17.31 -5.78 -18.49
C GLY A 141 15.87 -6.29 -18.34
N GLY A 142 15.65 -7.58 -18.10
CA GLY A 142 14.34 -8.19 -17.89
C GLY A 142 13.71 -7.82 -16.56
N ASP A 143 14.53 -7.62 -15.53
CA ASP A 143 14.06 -7.23 -14.19
C ASP A 143 13.35 -5.86 -14.24
N MET A 144 13.91 -4.86 -14.93
CA MET A 144 13.26 -3.54 -15.05
C MET A 144 11.98 -3.61 -15.86
N ARG A 145 11.92 -4.42 -16.92
CA ARG A 145 10.66 -4.63 -17.66
C ARG A 145 9.60 -5.34 -16.82
N ALA A 146 10.00 -6.25 -15.94
CA ALA A 146 9.08 -6.88 -14.99
C ALA A 146 8.56 -5.87 -13.95
N VAL A 147 9.42 -4.97 -13.45
CA VAL A 147 9.04 -3.87 -12.56
C VAL A 147 8.08 -2.91 -13.27
N ASP A 148 8.38 -2.47 -14.49
CA ASP A 148 7.49 -1.60 -15.28
C ASP A 148 6.12 -2.26 -15.52
N ARG A 149 6.11 -3.56 -15.77
CA ARG A 149 4.85 -4.33 -15.92
C ARG A 149 4.09 -4.42 -14.62
N LEU A 150 4.77 -4.67 -13.50
CA LEU A 150 4.16 -4.70 -12.16
C LEU A 150 3.46 -3.37 -11.86
N ILE A 151 4.15 -2.25 -12.04
CA ILE A 151 3.61 -0.91 -11.81
C ILE A 151 2.42 -0.64 -12.75
N SER A 152 2.54 -1.01 -14.04
CA SER A 152 1.44 -0.87 -15.00
C SER A 152 0.19 -1.64 -14.60
N LEU A 153 0.34 -2.85 -14.01
CA LEU A 153 -0.77 -3.63 -13.47
C LEU A 153 -1.40 -2.93 -12.26
N PHE A 154 -0.57 -2.39 -11.35
CA PHE A 154 -1.05 -1.65 -10.19
C PHE A 154 -1.89 -0.45 -10.59
N ILE A 155 -1.35 0.42 -11.46
CA ILE A 155 -2.05 1.62 -11.93
C ILE A 155 -3.35 1.24 -12.65
N LYS A 156 -3.31 0.22 -13.51
CA LYS A 156 -4.46 -0.12 -14.34
C LYS A 156 -5.57 -0.84 -13.59
N TYR A 157 -5.26 -1.68 -12.60
CA TYR A 157 -6.23 -2.61 -12.02
C TYR A 157 -6.42 -2.47 -10.51
N PHE A 158 -5.48 -1.84 -9.79
CA PHE A 158 -5.47 -1.85 -8.33
C PHE A 158 -5.43 -0.46 -7.69
N CYS A 159 -5.51 0.62 -8.47
CA CYS A 159 -5.73 1.95 -7.90
C CYS A 159 -7.09 2.02 -7.21
N TRP A 160 -7.14 2.73 -6.11
CA TRP A 160 -8.36 2.91 -5.35
C TRP A 160 -9.35 3.84 -6.08
N LEU A 161 -10.11 3.24 -6.98
CA LEU A 161 -11.15 3.85 -7.79
C LEU A 161 -12.46 3.08 -7.59
N ASN A 162 -13.59 3.69 -7.91
CA ASN A 162 -14.87 2.98 -7.91
C ASN A 162 -14.98 2.06 -9.12
N TYR A 163 -15.03 0.76 -8.88
CA TYR A 163 -14.97 -0.27 -9.93
C TYR A 163 -16.34 -0.78 -10.40
N GLU A 164 -17.45 -0.29 -9.84
CA GLU A 164 -18.79 -0.73 -10.24
C GLU A 164 -19.12 -0.44 -11.72
N ASN A 165 -18.38 0.52 -12.33
CA ASN A 165 -18.54 0.94 -13.71
C ASN A 165 -17.21 0.91 -14.49
N TYR A 166 -16.38 -0.10 -14.26
CA TYR A 166 -15.02 -0.19 -14.81
C TYR A 166 -14.95 -0.02 -16.33
N ASP A 167 -15.90 -0.58 -17.09
CA ASP A 167 -15.83 -0.61 -18.56
C ASP A 167 -16.22 0.71 -19.25
N ASP A 168 -17.00 1.58 -18.61
CA ASP A 168 -17.61 2.74 -19.28
C ASP A 168 -16.85 4.06 -19.10
N TYR A 169 -15.98 4.20 -18.08
CA TYR A 169 -15.48 5.52 -17.65
C TYR A 169 -13.97 5.66 -17.56
N MET A 170 -13.22 4.60 -17.73
CA MET A 170 -11.79 4.58 -17.48
C MET A 170 -10.95 4.91 -18.73
N ASN A 171 -11.15 6.10 -19.27
CA ASN A 171 -10.24 6.65 -20.27
C ASN A 171 -9.10 7.42 -19.57
N GLU A 172 -8.02 7.66 -20.31
CA GLU A 172 -6.83 8.38 -19.86
C GLU A 172 -7.17 9.76 -19.26
N SER A 173 -8.16 10.46 -19.82
CA SER A 173 -8.61 11.76 -19.31
C SER A 173 -9.26 11.66 -17.93
N PHE A 174 -9.98 10.57 -17.62
CA PHE A 174 -10.56 10.33 -16.29
C PHE A 174 -9.46 10.12 -15.25
N TYR A 175 -8.49 9.25 -15.54
CA TYR A 175 -7.35 9.00 -14.66
C TYR A 175 -6.55 10.26 -14.40
N ASN A 176 -6.16 10.98 -15.44
CA ASN A 176 -5.36 12.19 -15.31
C ASN A 176 -6.06 13.22 -14.44
N ARG A 177 -7.37 13.44 -14.63
CA ARG A 177 -8.15 14.35 -13.79
C ARG A 177 -8.22 13.87 -12.34
N TYR A 178 -8.50 12.59 -12.14
CA TYR A 178 -8.59 12.04 -10.78
C TYR A 178 -7.29 12.23 -10.00
N TYR A 179 -6.17 11.85 -10.60
CA TYR A 179 -4.86 11.97 -9.95
C TYR A 179 -4.40 13.42 -9.79
N HIS A 180 -4.76 14.29 -10.71
CA HIS A 180 -4.46 15.72 -10.55
C HIS A 180 -5.22 16.32 -9.36
N ILE A 181 -6.52 16.02 -9.23
CA ILE A 181 -7.31 16.44 -8.06
C ILE A 181 -6.77 15.83 -6.77
N GLN A 182 -6.50 14.53 -6.77
CA GLN A 182 -5.99 13.81 -5.60
C GLN A 182 -4.62 14.32 -5.17
N GLY A 183 -3.69 14.46 -6.10
CA GLY A 183 -2.35 15.00 -5.84
C GLY A 183 -2.40 16.41 -5.26
N TYR A 184 -3.22 17.30 -5.84
CA TYR A 184 -3.43 18.64 -5.29
C TYR A 184 -3.97 18.59 -3.85
N CYS A 185 -4.93 17.69 -3.57
CA CYS A 185 -5.48 17.54 -2.22
C CYS A 185 -4.44 16.98 -1.24
N ILE A 186 -3.58 16.05 -1.65
CA ILE A 186 -2.50 15.50 -0.82
C ILE A 186 -1.46 16.59 -0.51
N GLU A 187 -1.08 17.40 -1.47
CA GLU A 187 -0.10 18.46 -1.26
C GLU A 187 -0.63 19.62 -0.40
N ASN A 188 -1.93 19.86 -0.44
CA ASN A 188 -2.56 21.04 0.19
C ASN A 188 -3.59 20.67 1.27
N PHE A 189 -3.57 19.47 1.82
CA PHE A 189 -4.63 18.96 2.75
C PHE A 189 -4.81 19.83 3.99
N ARG A 190 -3.78 20.57 4.42
CA ARG A 190 -3.83 21.47 5.59
C ARG A 190 -4.65 22.72 5.31
N GLU A 191 -4.75 23.10 4.05
CA GLU A 191 -5.45 24.31 3.63
C GLU A 191 -6.95 24.09 3.48
N LYS A 192 -7.69 25.21 3.43
CA LYS A 192 -9.11 25.17 3.09
C LYS A 192 -9.26 25.07 1.57
N ILE A 193 -9.39 23.87 1.05
CA ILE A 193 -9.70 23.62 -0.35
C ILE A 193 -11.22 23.60 -0.55
N THR A 194 -11.72 24.25 -1.60
CA THR A 194 -13.13 24.29 -1.95
C THR A 194 -13.43 23.56 -3.26
N VAL A 195 -14.67 23.08 -3.41
CA VAL A 195 -15.12 22.47 -4.68
C VAL A 195 -14.96 23.43 -5.84
N ALA A 196 -15.24 24.74 -5.62
CA ALA A 196 -15.08 25.77 -6.63
C ALA A 196 -13.63 25.89 -7.12
N GLN A 197 -12.66 25.89 -6.21
CA GLN A 197 -11.22 25.94 -6.58
C GLN A 197 -10.81 24.71 -7.42
N LEU A 198 -11.24 23.51 -7.04
CA LEU A 198 -10.94 22.29 -7.81
C LEU A 198 -11.61 22.30 -9.18
N ALA A 199 -12.85 22.80 -9.26
CA ALA A 199 -13.58 22.93 -10.52
C ALA A 199 -12.91 23.94 -11.47
N GLU A 200 -12.44 25.05 -10.94
CA GLU A 200 -11.68 26.06 -11.68
C GLU A 200 -10.35 25.49 -12.18
N MET A 201 -9.60 24.79 -11.32
CA MET A 201 -8.33 24.12 -11.66
C MET A 201 -8.50 23.14 -12.82
N GLU A 202 -9.60 22.38 -12.82
CA GLU A 202 -9.90 21.38 -13.85
C GLU A 202 -10.68 21.94 -15.05
N HIS A 203 -10.95 23.25 -15.09
CA HIS A 203 -11.76 23.92 -16.13
C HIS A 203 -13.13 23.28 -16.35
N ILE A 204 -13.81 22.90 -15.26
CA ILE A 204 -15.15 22.28 -15.27
C ILE A 204 -16.10 22.98 -14.30
N SER A 205 -17.38 22.68 -14.38
CA SER A 205 -18.36 23.20 -13.41
C SER A 205 -18.32 22.40 -12.08
N GLU A 206 -18.69 23.04 -10.97
CA GLU A 206 -18.81 22.38 -9.66
C GLU A 206 -19.79 21.18 -9.69
N ASN A 207 -20.87 21.28 -10.45
CA ASN A 207 -21.82 20.18 -10.65
C ASN A 207 -21.17 18.99 -11.35
N TYR A 208 -20.38 19.26 -12.39
CA TYR A 208 -19.66 18.18 -13.09
C TYR A 208 -18.61 17.56 -12.17
N LEU A 209 -17.84 18.35 -11.42
CA LEU A 209 -16.88 17.84 -10.44
C LEU A 209 -17.57 16.94 -9.40
N SER A 210 -18.72 17.35 -8.87
CA SER A 210 -19.47 16.55 -7.90
C SER A 210 -19.94 15.20 -8.50
N GLN A 211 -20.42 15.19 -9.74
CA GLN A 211 -20.77 13.98 -10.47
C GLN A 211 -19.53 13.12 -10.78
N PHE A 212 -18.42 13.74 -11.13
CA PHE A 212 -17.15 13.07 -11.34
C PHE A 212 -16.69 12.35 -10.07
N MET A 213 -16.65 13.07 -8.94
CA MET A 213 -16.23 12.51 -7.65
C MET A 213 -17.16 11.39 -7.16
N SER A 214 -18.45 11.43 -7.46
CA SER A 214 -19.38 10.34 -7.09
C SER A 214 -19.08 9.00 -7.76
N ARG A 215 -18.28 9.01 -8.82
CA ARG A 215 -17.82 7.81 -9.56
C ARG A 215 -16.46 7.29 -9.08
N THR A 216 -15.82 7.98 -8.14
CA THR A 216 -14.55 7.56 -7.54
C THR A 216 -14.81 6.79 -6.25
N ALA A 217 -13.80 6.07 -5.75
CA ALA A 217 -13.89 5.31 -4.50
C ALA A 217 -14.30 6.16 -3.28
N PHE A 218 -14.00 7.44 -3.31
CA PHE A 218 -14.37 8.35 -2.23
C PHE A 218 -15.82 8.90 -2.33
N TYR A 219 -16.52 8.68 -3.44
CA TYR A 219 -17.89 9.16 -3.70
C TYR A 219 -18.11 10.67 -3.57
N SER A 220 -17.21 11.41 -2.96
CA SER A 220 -17.26 12.86 -2.86
C SER A 220 -15.90 13.45 -2.49
N TYR A 221 -15.69 14.72 -2.87
CA TYR A 221 -14.52 15.49 -2.44
C TYR A 221 -14.37 15.53 -0.90
N SER A 222 -15.49 15.71 -0.18
CA SER A 222 -15.46 15.80 1.29
C SER A 222 -14.97 14.52 1.96
N GLN A 223 -15.29 13.35 1.38
CA GLN A 223 -14.79 12.07 1.85
C GLN A 223 -13.31 11.90 1.51
N MET A 224 -12.89 12.26 0.31
CA MET A 224 -11.49 12.17 -0.12
C MET A 224 -10.58 13.03 0.77
N ILE A 225 -10.87 14.32 0.94
CA ILE A 225 -10.05 15.19 1.78
C ILE A 225 -10.08 14.77 3.25
N GLY A 226 -11.22 14.26 3.71
CA GLY A 226 -11.35 13.71 5.06
C GLY A 226 -10.47 12.49 5.29
N TYR A 227 -10.39 11.59 4.32
CA TYR A 227 -9.50 10.43 4.35
C TYR A 227 -8.04 10.86 4.36
N ILE A 228 -7.61 11.71 3.42
CA ILE A 228 -6.23 12.22 3.33
C ILE A 228 -5.80 12.86 4.65
N ARG A 229 -6.65 13.69 5.25
CA ARG A 229 -6.37 14.32 6.55
C ARG A 229 -6.27 13.32 7.70
N CYS A 230 -7.08 12.27 7.70
CA CYS A 230 -6.99 11.22 8.71
C CYS A 230 -5.77 10.33 8.52
N TYR A 231 -5.36 10.07 7.28
CA TYR A 231 -4.13 9.37 6.94
C TYR A 231 -2.91 10.10 7.52
N GLU A 232 -2.80 11.39 7.26
CA GLU A 232 -1.74 12.23 7.85
C GLU A 232 -1.84 12.35 9.38
N ALA A 233 -3.08 12.37 9.91
CA ALA A 233 -3.29 12.40 11.35
C ALA A 233 -2.84 11.11 12.04
N GLU A 234 -2.91 9.96 11.39
CA GLU A 234 -2.40 8.70 11.92
C GLU A 234 -0.89 8.77 12.18
N HIS A 235 -0.11 9.34 11.24
CA HIS A 235 1.31 9.57 11.42
C HIS A 235 1.59 10.43 12.66
N LEU A 236 0.91 11.56 12.80
CA LEU A 236 1.08 12.41 13.99
C LEU A 236 0.64 11.71 15.28
N LEU A 237 -0.44 10.91 15.22
CA LEU A 237 -0.93 10.14 16.35
C LEU A 237 0.09 9.11 16.84
N LEU A 238 0.74 8.41 15.93
CA LEU A 238 1.58 7.26 16.25
C LEU A 238 3.05 7.63 16.39
N LEU A 239 3.54 8.66 15.67
CA LEU A 239 4.95 9.06 15.66
C LEU A 239 5.27 10.17 16.65
N THR A 240 4.25 10.86 17.20
CA THR A 240 4.45 11.98 18.14
C THR A 240 3.60 11.83 19.40
N ASP A 241 3.94 12.63 20.42
CA ASP A 241 3.11 12.78 21.63
C ASP A 241 2.12 13.95 21.54
N MET A 242 1.90 14.49 20.33
CA MET A 242 1.00 15.61 20.10
C MET A 242 -0.43 15.26 20.55
N PRO A 243 -1.11 16.16 21.30
CA PRO A 243 -2.50 15.97 21.68
C PRO A 243 -3.42 15.85 20.47
N ASN A 244 -4.45 15.02 20.55
CA ASN A 244 -5.39 14.81 19.44
C ASN A 244 -6.07 16.11 18.97
N TYR A 245 -6.28 17.07 19.88
CA TYR A 245 -6.81 18.38 19.57
C TYR A 245 -5.88 19.14 18.61
N ASP A 246 -4.59 19.17 18.92
CA ASP A 246 -3.59 19.86 18.08
C ASP A 246 -3.37 19.14 16.75
N ILE A 247 -3.40 17.80 16.73
CA ILE A 247 -3.34 16.98 15.52
C ILE A 247 -4.49 17.34 14.58
N SER A 248 -5.72 17.52 15.11
CA SER A 248 -6.87 17.86 14.28
C SER A 248 -6.65 19.14 13.47
N TYR A 249 -6.10 20.19 14.08
CA TYR A 249 -5.80 21.44 13.38
C TYR A 249 -4.58 21.32 12.46
N ALA A 250 -3.54 20.63 12.91
CA ALA A 250 -2.33 20.38 12.10
C ALA A 250 -2.67 19.65 10.79
N CYS A 251 -3.71 18.81 10.79
CA CYS A 251 -4.22 18.12 9.61
C CYS A 251 -5.34 18.87 8.87
N GLY A 252 -5.58 20.15 9.19
CA GLY A 252 -6.52 21.01 8.45
C GLY A 252 -8.00 20.80 8.78
N PHE A 253 -8.35 20.11 9.88
CA PHE A 253 -9.72 20.06 10.35
C PHE A 253 -10.09 21.37 11.05
N SER A 254 -11.24 21.93 10.71
CA SER A 254 -11.75 23.17 11.34
C SER A 254 -12.37 22.93 12.73
N ASP A 255 -12.75 21.69 13.03
CA ASP A 255 -13.38 21.28 14.30
C ASP A 255 -12.90 19.87 14.68
N PRO A 256 -12.34 19.69 15.89
CA PRO A 256 -11.96 18.39 16.40
C PRO A 256 -13.08 17.35 16.43
N LYS A 257 -14.34 17.76 16.59
CA LYS A 257 -15.49 16.82 16.51
C LYS A 257 -15.60 16.19 15.12
N TYR A 258 -15.35 17.00 14.07
CA TYR A 258 -15.35 16.49 12.70
C TYR A 258 -14.17 15.54 12.46
N PHE A 259 -12.97 15.84 12.98
CA PHE A 259 -11.83 14.93 12.97
C PHE A 259 -12.19 13.59 13.60
N TYR A 260 -12.70 13.57 14.85
CA TYR A 260 -13.06 12.32 15.53
C TYR A 260 -14.11 11.51 14.77
N LYS A 261 -15.13 12.18 14.19
CA LYS A 261 -16.16 11.52 13.37
C LYS A 261 -15.57 10.89 12.12
N THR A 262 -14.71 11.64 11.39
CA THR A 262 -14.10 11.18 10.14
C THR A 262 -13.09 10.06 10.39
N PHE A 263 -12.26 10.20 11.41
CA PHE A 263 -11.30 9.17 11.79
C PHE A 263 -12.03 7.87 12.18
N ARG A 264 -13.08 7.95 13.00
CA ARG A 264 -13.88 6.76 13.35
C ARG A 264 -14.56 6.13 12.12
N HIS A 265 -14.96 6.93 11.15
CA HIS A 265 -15.57 6.43 9.92
C HIS A 265 -14.59 5.57 9.12
N TRP A 266 -13.34 6.00 8.97
CA TRP A 266 -12.33 5.33 8.17
C TRP A 266 -11.54 4.26 8.95
N TRP A 267 -11.16 4.53 10.20
CA TRP A 267 -10.34 3.64 11.04
C TRP A 267 -11.16 2.71 11.96
N GLY A 268 -12.48 2.84 11.99
CA GLY A 268 -13.36 2.01 12.83
C GLY A 268 -13.27 2.30 14.33
N CYS A 269 -12.31 3.11 14.78
CA CYS A 269 -12.09 3.47 16.17
C CYS A 269 -11.78 4.96 16.33
N THR A 270 -11.75 5.47 17.55
CA THR A 270 -11.34 6.85 17.82
C THR A 270 -9.82 7.01 17.72
N PRO A 271 -9.30 8.23 17.47
CA PRO A 271 -7.86 8.51 17.52
C PRO A 271 -7.19 8.06 18.82
N THR A 272 -7.88 8.25 19.95
CA THR A 272 -7.39 7.85 21.27
C THR A 272 -7.28 6.33 21.40
N GLU A 273 -8.30 5.60 20.95
CA GLU A 273 -8.30 4.13 20.94
C GLU A 273 -7.22 3.59 20.01
N HIS A 274 -7.05 4.20 18.84
CA HIS A 274 -6.03 3.81 17.86
C HIS A 274 -4.62 3.93 18.44
N ARG A 275 -4.26 5.10 19.02
CA ARG A 275 -2.97 5.31 19.71
C ARG A 275 -2.77 4.31 20.84
N LYS A 276 -3.81 4.05 21.65
CA LYS A 276 -3.74 3.10 22.75
C LYS A 276 -3.50 1.67 22.25
N ASN A 277 -4.24 1.22 21.26
CA ASN A 277 -4.13 -0.13 20.70
C ASN A 277 -2.72 -0.38 20.15
N CYS A 278 -2.17 0.57 19.43
CA CYS A 278 -0.80 0.51 18.93
C CYS A 278 0.22 0.47 20.08
N SER A 279 0.06 1.34 21.08
CA SER A 279 0.93 1.36 22.27
C SER A 279 0.86 0.06 23.06
N ASP A 280 -0.33 -0.52 23.24
CA ASP A 280 -0.51 -1.81 23.92
C ASP A 280 0.12 -2.95 23.12
N TYR A 281 0.01 -2.92 21.82
CA TYR A 281 0.68 -3.87 20.93
C TYR A 281 2.21 -3.81 21.09
N MET A 282 2.80 -2.64 21.16
CA MET A 282 4.26 -2.44 21.26
C MET A 282 4.89 -2.88 22.59
N LYS A 283 4.10 -3.26 23.59
CA LYS A 283 4.63 -3.76 24.88
C LYS A 283 5.33 -5.12 24.76
N GLN A 284 5.03 -5.88 23.72
CA GLN A 284 5.68 -7.16 23.44
C GLN A 284 6.75 -6.98 22.36
N PRO A 285 7.91 -7.61 22.49
CA PRO A 285 8.99 -7.47 21.51
C PRO A 285 8.67 -8.16 20.18
N ALA A 286 9.38 -7.77 19.13
CA ALA A 286 9.36 -8.49 17.86
C ALA A 286 9.88 -9.94 18.03
N ALA A 287 9.29 -10.85 17.29
CA ALA A 287 9.67 -12.26 17.23
C ALA A 287 9.46 -12.78 15.80
N PHE A 288 10.51 -12.84 15.03
CA PHE A 288 10.51 -13.39 13.66
C PHE A 288 11.88 -13.93 13.32
N THR A 289 11.95 -14.83 12.36
CA THR A 289 13.19 -15.40 11.83
C THR A 289 13.28 -15.13 10.34
N VAL A 290 14.39 -14.56 9.88
CA VAL A 290 14.66 -14.33 8.45
C VAL A 290 15.42 -15.54 7.90
N LEU A 291 14.95 -16.13 6.82
CA LEU A 291 15.65 -17.19 6.13
C LEU A 291 16.92 -16.65 5.44
N THR A 292 17.96 -17.46 5.37
CA THR A 292 19.14 -17.10 4.56
C THR A 292 18.72 -16.97 3.09
N PRO A 293 19.39 -16.13 2.28
CA PRO A 293 19.04 -15.98 0.86
C PRO A 293 18.94 -17.30 0.10
N ASN A 294 19.88 -18.23 0.32
CA ASN A 294 19.86 -19.54 -0.31
C ASN A 294 18.66 -20.39 0.12
N SER A 295 18.32 -20.39 1.41
CA SER A 295 17.15 -21.13 1.93
C SER A 295 15.85 -20.51 1.42
N ALA A 296 15.77 -19.20 1.36
CA ALA A 296 14.63 -18.46 0.84
C ALA A 296 14.41 -18.72 -0.67
N ALA A 297 15.48 -18.67 -1.46
CA ALA A 297 15.42 -18.99 -2.89
C ALA A 297 15.00 -20.45 -3.13
N ALA A 298 15.52 -21.39 -2.35
CA ALA A 298 15.13 -22.80 -2.42
C ALA A 298 13.64 -22.98 -2.10
N PHE A 299 13.14 -22.32 -1.06
CA PHE A 299 11.72 -22.35 -0.67
C PHE A 299 10.82 -21.79 -1.79
N ILE A 300 11.15 -20.62 -2.34
CA ILE A 300 10.39 -20.02 -3.44
C ILE A 300 10.35 -20.95 -4.66
N ARG A 301 11.48 -21.58 -5.00
CA ARG A 301 11.55 -22.55 -6.11
C ARG A 301 10.62 -23.74 -5.86
N GLU A 302 10.64 -24.30 -4.65
CA GLU A 302 9.76 -25.41 -4.27
C GLU A 302 8.29 -24.99 -4.32
N TYR A 303 7.97 -23.80 -3.81
CA TYR A 303 6.63 -23.21 -3.88
C TYR A 303 6.13 -23.09 -5.32
N ILE A 304 6.93 -22.49 -6.23
CA ILE A 304 6.63 -22.35 -7.65
C ILE A 304 6.37 -23.71 -8.30
N THR A 305 7.20 -24.72 -7.99
CA THR A 305 7.05 -26.08 -8.53
C THR A 305 5.77 -26.75 -8.03
N ARG A 306 5.48 -26.65 -6.73
CA ARG A 306 4.28 -27.22 -6.08
C ARG A 306 2.98 -26.66 -6.66
N HIS A 307 2.96 -25.36 -6.95
CA HIS A 307 1.78 -24.66 -7.46
C HIS A 307 1.72 -24.58 -8.99
N HIS A 308 2.63 -25.26 -9.71
CA HIS A 308 2.68 -25.28 -11.18
C HIS A 308 2.79 -23.90 -11.83
N ILE A 309 3.48 -22.95 -11.18
CA ILE A 309 3.70 -21.58 -11.65
C ILE A 309 4.91 -21.54 -12.61
N GLU A 310 4.97 -22.45 -13.57
CA GLU A 310 6.14 -22.65 -14.46
C GLU A 310 6.48 -21.43 -15.36
N LYS A 311 5.55 -20.46 -15.49
CA LYS A 311 5.78 -19.24 -16.28
C LYS A 311 6.78 -18.28 -15.65
N VAL A 312 7.08 -18.44 -14.37
CA VAL A 312 8.01 -17.59 -13.63
C VAL A 312 9.46 -17.77 -14.11
N PHE A 313 9.80 -18.92 -14.68
CA PHE A 313 11.16 -19.23 -15.15
C PHE A 313 11.33 -19.13 -16.69
N ARG A 314 10.30 -18.70 -17.42
CA ARG A 314 10.33 -18.48 -18.86
C ARG A 314 10.36 -16.99 -19.19
#